data_9df0563e6dd301ca53b276201131a3dc
#
_entry.id   9df0563e6dd301ca53b276201131a3dc
#
_cell.length_a   1.000
_cell.length_b   1.000
_cell.length_c   1.000
_cell.angle_alpha   90.00
_cell.angle_beta   90.00
_cell.angle_gamma   90.00
#
_symmetry.space_group_name_H-M   'P 1'
#
loop_
_entity.id
_entity.type
_entity.pdbx_description
1 polymer ?
#
loop_
_entity_poly.entity_id
_entity_poly.type
_entity_poly.pdbx_seq_one_letter_code
_entity_poly.pdbx_strand_id
1 'polypeptide(L)'
;MRKLLNTLGVIALLTLYFVDCLASNRTTIVPKWILAQIEATKVATVNADFSEILADKRVHYVGFIGTNYQKLTIEIQQVYKANNLQYNVSGHSAVKGNKCRFTGKITIIENRVFTEPTYSIDDSMRGKFKRRGCTIARYKFNEKLTEKGSGIFSGYLLFFWFETNDRTIKYDDIDDYSDSYCN
;
A
#
# COMPACT_ATOMS: atom_id res chain seq x y z
N MET A 1 -49.47 -25.40 28.87
CA MET A 1 -48.30 -25.86 28.14
C MET A 1 -48.09 -25.07 26.84
N ARG A 2 -47.81 -23.77 26.91
CA ARG A 2 -47.57 -22.91 25.73
C ARG A 2 -46.67 -21.70 26.02
N LYS A 3 -45.61 -21.85 26.80
CA LYS A 3 -44.64 -20.75 27.08
C LYS A 3 -43.15 -21.15 27.06
N LEU A 4 -42.82 -22.30 26.50
CA LEU A 4 -41.42 -22.75 26.48
C LEU A 4 -40.74 -22.80 25.08
N LEU A 5 -41.43 -22.29 24.02
CA LEU A 5 -40.88 -22.34 22.66
C LEU A 5 -40.26 -21.02 22.16
N ASN A 6 -40.40 -19.90 22.91
CA ASN A 6 -39.88 -18.61 22.42
C ASN A 6 -38.50 -18.22 22.93
N THR A 7 -37.87 -19.00 23.83
CA THR A 7 -36.56 -18.68 24.37
C THR A 7 -35.41 -19.36 23.63
N LEU A 8 -35.65 -20.41 22.85
CA LEU A 8 -34.61 -21.10 22.07
C LEU A 8 -34.30 -20.42 20.72
N GLY A 9 -35.26 -19.65 20.19
CA GLY A 9 -35.05 -18.92 18.92
C GLY A 9 -34.12 -17.71 18.99
N VAL A 10 -34.03 -17.07 20.17
CA VAL A 10 -33.23 -15.85 20.36
C VAL A 10 -31.74 -16.16 20.60
N ILE A 11 -31.44 -17.31 21.19
CA ILE A 11 -30.08 -17.72 21.48
C ILE A 11 -29.36 -18.18 20.20
N ALA A 12 -30.07 -18.78 19.25
CA ALA A 12 -29.49 -19.22 17.97
C ALA A 12 -29.14 -18.05 17.02
N LEU A 13 -29.85 -16.92 17.09
CA LEU A 13 -29.54 -15.74 16.29
C LEU A 13 -28.34 -14.95 16.81
N LEU A 14 -28.11 -14.94 18.12
CA LEU A 14 -26.97 -14.22 18.72
C LEU A 14 -25.63 -14.95 18.51
N THR A 15 -25.63 -16.25 18.33
CA THR A 15 -24.39 -17.01 18.04
C THR A 15 -23.92 -16.86 16.59
N LEU A 16 -24.80 -16.58 15.64
CA LEU A 16 -24.42 -16.33 14.23
C LEU A 16 -23.77 -14.97 14.00
N TYR A 17 -24.10 -13.95 14.81
CA TYR A 17 -23.47 -12.63 14.71
C TYR A 17 -22.07 -12.56 15.35
N PHE A 18 -21.70 -13.49 16.24
CA PHE A 18 -20.38 -13.51 16.88
C PHE A 18 -19.32 -14.26 16.07
N VAL A 19 -19.71 -15.09 15.11
CA VAL A 19 -18.74 -15.87 14.31
C VAL A 19 -18.10 -15.00 13.21
N ASP A 20 -18.80 -14.01 12.69
CA ASP A 20 -18.25 -13.11 11.66
C ASP A 20 -17.28 -12.06 12.21
N CYS A 21 -17.30 -11.78 13.52
CA CYS A 21 -16.40 -10.81 14.14
C CYS A 21 -15.01 -11.39 14.49
N LEU A 22 -14.87 -12.71 14.54
CA LEU A 22 -13.59 -13.40 14.86
C LEU A 22 -12.80 -13.82 13.63
N ALA A 23 -13.35 -13.65 12.42
CA ALA A 23 -12.65 -14.01 11.18
C ALA A 23 -11.74 -12.91 10.62
N SER A 24 -11.60 -11.76 11.31
CA SER A 24 -10.84 -10.60 10.79
C SER A 24 -9.38 -10.53 11.24
N ASN A 25 -8.86 -11.50 11.97
CA ASN A 25 -7.43 -11.56 12.31
C ASN A 25 -6.68 -12.54 11.39
N ARG A 26 -6.89 -12.45 10.08
CA ARG A 26 -5.87 -12.98 9.17
C ARG A 26 -4.69 -12.03 9.25
N THR A 27 -3.68 -12.42 10.02
CA THR A 27 -2.35 -11.80 9.97
C THR A 27 -1.98 -11.68 8.50
N THR A 28 -1.94 -10.46 7.99
CA THR A 28 -1.58 -10.22 6.59
C THR A 28 -0.12 -10.55 6.45
N ILE A 29 0.19 -11.76 5.98
CA ILE A 29 1.57 -12.19 5.78
C ILE A 29 2.11 -11.43 4.57
N VAL A 30 3.10 -10.59 4.80
CA VAL A 30 3.84 -9.93 3.72
C VAL A 30 4.53 -11.01 2.88
N PRO A 31 4.39 -10.98 1.54
CA PRO A 31 5.06 -11.94 0.67
C PRO A 31 6.59 -11.92 0.84
N LYS A 32 7.20 -13.09 0.86
CA LYS A 32 8.66 -13.24 1.04
C LYS A 32 9.46 -12.47 -0.02
N TRP A 33 8.98 -12.39 -1.25
CA TRP A 33 9.66 -11.67 -2.32
C TRP A 33 9.74 -10.16 -2.08
N ILE A 34 8.76 -9.55 -1.35
CA ILE A 34 8.84 -8.16 -0.92
C ILE A 34 9.91 -8.02 0.17
N LEU A 35 9.88 -8.91 1.18
CA LEU A 35 10.85 -8.86 2.27
C LEU A 35 12.29 -9.03 1.79
N ALA A 36 12.51 -9.83 0.75
CA ALA A 36 13.83 -10.00 0.13
C ALA A 36 14.38 -8.71 -0.51
N GLN A 37 13.54 -7.77 -0.90
CA GLN A 37 13.96 -6.48 -1.45
C GLN A 37 14.34 -5.45 -0.37
N ILE A 38 14.01 -5.71 0.87
CA ILE A 38 14.14 -4.78 2.01
C ILE A 38 14.80 -5.46 3.22
N GLU A 39 15.72 -6.39 2.99
CA GLU A 39 16.36 -7.20 4.05
C GLU A 39 17.06 -6.33 5.11
N ALA A 40 17.73 -5.25 4.69
CA ALA A 40 18.42 -4.33 5.59
C ALA A 40 17.47 -3.40 6.38
N THR A 41 16.23 -3.81 6.63
CA THR A 41 15.24 -3.02 7.34
C THR A 41 14.67 -3.72 8.56
N LYS A 42 14.17 -2.96 9.52
CA LYS A 42 13.43 -3.46 10.68
C LYS A 42 12.06 -2.81 10.79
N VAL A 43 11.08 -3.53 11.32
CA VAL A 43 9.73 -3.01 11.58
C VAL A 43 9.81 -1.81 12.52
N ALA A 44 9.04 -0.78 12.21
CA ALA A 44 9.01 0.43 13.00
C ALA A 44 7.61 1.05 13.04
N THR A 45 7.28 1.68 14.15
CA THR A 45 6.08 2.52 14.23
C THR A 45 6.37 3.88 13.56
N VAL A 46 5.56 4.22 12.58
CA VAL A 46 5.62 5.50 11.85
C VAL A 46 4.24 6.12 11.90
N ASN A 47 4.14 7.22 12.63
CA ASN A 47 2.91 8.01 12.66
C ASN A 47 3.05 9.16 11.65
N ALA A 48 2.70 8.89 10.41
CA ALA A 48 2.87 9.83 9.31
C ALA A 48 1.62 9.86 8.41
N ASP A 49 1.54 10.92 7.62
CA ASP A 49 0.62 10.99 6.49
C ASP A 49 1.41 10.77 5.20
N PHE A 50 1.07 9.71 4.49
CA PHE A 50 1.71 9.36 3.22
C PHE A 50 0.96 9.90 2.00
N SER A 51 -0.04 10.76 2.19
CA SER A 51 -0.86 11.28 1.09
C SER A 51 -0.02 11.99 0.03
N GLU A 52 0.95 12.81 0.46
CA GLU A 52 1.84 13.53 -0.47
C GLU A 52 2.72 12.58 -1.27
N ILE A 53 3.29 11.55 -0.63
CA ILE A 53 4.11 10.54 -1.33
C ILE A 53 3.27 9.75 -2.32
N LEU A 54 2.10 9.29 -1.90
CA LEU A 54 1.21 8.50 -2.76
C LEU A 54 0.74 9.29 -3.98
N ALA A 55 0.61 10.61 -3.87
CA ALA A 55 0.20 11.52 -4.96
C ALA A 55 1.39 12.18 -5.69
N ASP A 56 2.63 11.92 -5.28
CA ASP A 56 3.81 12.53 -5.88
C ASP A 56 4.00 12.02 -7.31
N LYS A 57 4.03 12.94 -8.27
CA LYS A 57 4.18 12.61 -9.70
C LYS A 57 5.54 12.03 -10.07
N ARG A 58 6.54 12.19 -9.21
CA ARG A 58 7.87 11.57 -9.37
C ARG A 58 7.84 10.08 -9.04
N VAL A 59 6.84 9.64 -8.27
CA VAL A 59 6.70 8.23 -7.90
C VAL A 59 6.05 7.46 -9.05
N HIS A 60 6.81 6.59 -9.68
CA HIS A 60 6.36 5.72 -10.75
C HIS A 60 6.02 4.34 -10.21
N TYR A 61 4.74 4.05 -10.03
CA TYR A 61 4.30 2.72 -9.62
C TYR A 61 4.25 1.79 -10.82
N VAL A 62 5.18 0.85 -10.86
CA VAL A 62 5.30 -0.16 -11.91
C VAL A 62 5.21 -1.54 -11.31
N GLY A 63 4.49 -2.42 -11.96
CA GLY A 63 4.32 -3.80 -11.55
C GLY A 63 3.93 -4.69 -12.72
N PHE A 64 3.50 -5.90 -12.39
CA PHE A 64 3.06 -6.88 -13.36
C PHE A 64 1.67 -7.41 -13.02
N ILE A 65 0.87 -7.70 -14.03
CA ILE A 65 -0.47 -8.23 -13.87
C ILE A 65 -0.69 -9.43 -14.79
N GLY A 66 -1.52 -10.38 -14.31
CA GLY A 66 -1.88 -11.57 -15.04
C GLY A 66 -0.77 -12.63 -15.13
N THR A 67 -1.11 -13.79 -15.65
CA THR A 67 -0.21 -14.96 -15.78
C THR A 67 0.94 -14.72 -16.75
N ASN A 68 0.76 -13.79 -17.69
CA ASN A 68 1.77 -13.44 -18.71
C ASN A 68 2.66 -12.27 -18.28
N TYR A 69 2.64 -11.88 -17.01
CA TYR A 69 3.48 -10.80 -16.43
C TYR A 69 3.42 -9.50 -17.27
N GLN A 70 2.22 -9.08 -17.65
CA GLN A 70 2.07 -7.84 -18.41
C GLN A 70 2.41 -6.65 -17.54
N LYS A 71 3.22 -5.75 -18.07
CA LYS A 71 3.59 -4.52 -17.37
C LYS A 71 2.32 -3.73 -17.02
N LEU A 72 2.18 -3.41 -15.74
CA LEU A 72 1.16 -2.53 -15.19
C LEU A 72 1.82 -1.25 -14.72
N THR A 73 1.33 -0.11 -15.19
CA THR A 73 1.69 1.18 -14.61
C THR A 73 0.50 1.78 -13.90
N ILE A 74 0.73 2.43 -12.77
CA ILE A 74 -0.30 3.06 -11.96
C ILE A 74 0.10 4.51 -11.72
N GLU A 75 -0.81 5.42 -12.01
CA GLU A 75 -0.70 6.85 -11.73
C GLU A 75 -1.78 7.21 -10.71
N ILE A 76 -1.40 7.52 -9.48
CA ILE A 76 -2.32 7.98 -8.45
C ILE A 76 -2.44 9.50 -8.57
N GLN A 77 -3.66 10.01 -8.76
CA GLN A 77 -3.93 11.42 -8.99
C GLN A 77 -4.52 12.12 -7.79
N GLN A 78 -5.33 11.40 -7.01
CA GLN A 78 -5.96 11.92 -5.81
C GLN A 78 -5.81 10.92 -4.67
N VAL A 79 -5.48 11.43 -3.51
CA VAL A 79 -5.34 10.67 -2.28
C VAL A 79 -6.11 11.36 -1.18
N TYR A 80 -6.92 10.59 -0.49
CA TYR A 80 -7.67 11.05 0.67
C TYR A 80 -7.44 10.09 1.85
N LYS A 81 -6.83 10.59 2.91
CA LYS A 81 -6.59 9.81 4.14
C LYS A 81 -7.90 9.54 4.85
N ALA A 82 -8.34 8.29 4.89
CA ALA A 82 -9.55 7.86 5.57
C ALA A 82 -9.32 7.64 7.07
N ASN A 83 -8.15 7.11 7.44
CA ASN A 83 -7.69 6.92 8.82
C ASN A 83 -6.16 6.72 8.83
N ASN A 84 -5.59 6.39 9.98
CA ASN A 84 -4.13 6.25 10.14
C ASN A 84 -3.49 5.17 9.26
N LEU A 85 -4.27 4.20 8.80
CA LEU A 85 -3.77 3.07 8.00
C LEU A 85 -4.40 2.99 6.61
N GLN A 86 -5.39 3.83 6.28
CA GLN A 86 -6.15 3.67 5.05
C GLN A 86 -6.29 4.97 4.27
N TYR A 87 -6.10 4.85 2.97
CA TYR A 87 -6.24 5.93 2.00
C TYR A 87 -7.22 5.52 0.90
N ASN A 88 -8.17 6.41 0.59
CA ASN A 88 -8.98 6.33 -0.61
C ASN A 88 -8.22 7.03 -1.74
N VAL A 89 -8.16 6.40 -2.91
CA VAL A 89 -7.38 6.91 -4.02
C VAL A 89 -8.15 6.85 -5.33
N SER A 90 -7.79 7.72 -6.27
CA SER A 90 -8.22 7.63 -7.65
C SER A 90 -7.07 7.95 -8.59
N GLY A 91 -7.15 7.44 -9.82
CA GLY A 91 -6.09 7.63 -10.79
C GLY A 91 -6.32 6.81 -12.05
N HIS A 92 -5.22 6.46 -12.72
CA HIS A 92 -5.21 5.63 -13.91
C HIS A 92 -4.28 4.44 -13.77
N SER A 93 -4.73 3.31 -14.31
CA SER A 93 -3.90 2.14 -14.59
C SER A 93 -3.63 2.06 -16.08
N ALA A 94 -2.51 1.48 -16.49
CA ALA A 94 -2.25 1.20 -17.88
C ALA A 94 -1.60 -0.18 -18.07
N VAL A 95 -2.16 -0.97 -18.99
CA VAL A 95 -1.65 -2.28 -19.39
C VAL A 95 -1.65 -2.34 -20.92
N LYS A 96 -0.49 -2.63 -21.53
CA LYS A 96 -0.34 -2.68 -23.01
C LYS A 96 -0.89 -1.44 -23.73
N GLY A 97 -0.75 -0.26 -23.13
CA GLY A 97 -1.24 0.99 -23.69
C GLY A 97 -2.75 1.26 -23.45
N ASN A 98 -3.51 0.29 -22.96
CA ASN A 98 -4.88 0.51 -22.54
C ASN A 98 -4.89 1.21 -21.18
N LYS A 99 -5.46 2.42 -21.13
CA LYS A 99 -5.51 3.26 -19.92
C LYS A 99 -6.93 3.27 -19.36
N CYS A 100 -7.10 2.88 -18.10
CA CYS A 100 -8.37 2.85 -17.40
C CYS A 100 -8.34 3.72 -16.15
N ARG A 101 -9.43 4.44 -15.88
CA ARG A 101 -9.59 5.16 -14.61
C ARG A 101 -9.97 4.19 -13.51
N PHE A 102 -9.41 4.39 -12.33
CA PHE A 102 -9.78 3.60 -11.17
C PHE A 102 -10.12 4.47 -9.95
N THR A 103 -10.87 3.88 -9.04
CA THR A 103 -10.97 4.29 -7.64
C THR A 103 -10.64 3.11 -6.75
N GLY A 104 -10.17 3.36 -5.54
CA GLY A 104 -9.85 2.25 -4.66
C GLY A 104 -9.30 2.65 -3.31
N LYS A 105 -8.70 1.65 -2.67
CA LYS A 105 -8.14 1.80 -1.32
C LYS A 105 -6.72 1.28 -1.27
N ILE A 106 -5.90 1.99 -0.50
CA ILE A 106 -4.57 1.55 -0.07
C ILE A 106 -4.63 1.40 1.44
N THR A 107 -4.18 0.26 1.95
CA THR A 107 -4.15 -0.03 3.39
C THR A 107 -2.71 -0.34 3.79
N ILE A 108 -2.15 0.46 4.68
CA ILE A 108 -0.82 0.26 5.24
C ILE A 108 -0.81 -1.04 6.06
N ILE A 109 0.17 -1.89 5.81
CA ILE A 109 0.38 -3.16 6.52
C ILE A 109 1.52 -3.00 7.52
N GLU A 110 2.64 -2.47 7.05
CA GLU A 110 3.86 -2.43 7.83
C GLU A 110 4.75 -1.27 7.37
N ASN A 111 5.30 -0.55 8.33
CA ASN A 111 6.36 0.42 8.10
C ASN A 111 7.68 -0.17 8.58
N ARG A 112 8.74 0.08 7.83
CA ARG A 112 10.09 -0.39 8.13
C ARG A 112 11.09 0.74 8.00
N VAL A 113 12.16 0.69 8.79
CA VAL A 113 13.27 1.63 8.71
C VAL A 113 14.55 0.89 8.37
N PHE A 114 15.40 1.50 7.54
CA PHE A 114 16.72 0.96 7.24
C PHE A 114 17.58 0.94 8.50
N THR A 115 18.31 -0.15 8.73
CA THR A 115 19.26 -0.29 9.84
C THR A 115 20.55 0.46 9.57
N GLU A 116 20.93 0.55 8.30
CA GLU A 116 22.14 1.23 7.80
C GLU A 116 21.74 2.09 6.58
N PRO A 117 21.18 3.30 6.81
CA PRO A 117 20.73 4.13 5.70
C PRO A 117 21.92 4.72 4.93
N THR A 118 21.84 4.72 3.62
CA THR A 118 22.74 5.45 2.73
C THR A 118 22.39 6.94 2.67
N TYR A 119 23.32 7.78 2.25
CA TYR A 119 23.18 9.24 2.24
C TYR A 119 23.36 9.85 0.85
N SER A 120 23.08 9.12 -0.21
CA SER A 120 23.46 9.33 -1.61
C SER A 120 24.94 9.01 -1.90
N ILE A 121 25.33 9.01 -3.17
CA ILE A 121 26.69 8.66 -3.62
C ILE A 121 27.74 9.62 -3.05
N ASP A 122 27.38 10.90 -2.95
CA ASP A 122 28.29 11.99 -2.52
C ASP A 122 28.06 12.40 -1.06
N ASP A 123 27.35 11.59 -0.29
CA ASP A 123 26.95 11.90 1.09
C ASP A 123 26.18 13.22 1.25
N SER A 124 25.68 13.81 0.17
CA SER A 124 24.99 15.13 0.19
C SER A 124 23.77 15.16 1.09
N MET A 125 23.20 14.01 1.40
CA MET A 125 22.02 13.87 2.28
C MET A 125 22.39 13.64 3.75
N ARG A 126 23.68 13.54 4.10
CA ARG A 126 24.10 13.34 5.49
C ARG A 126 23.65 14.50 6.38
N GLY A 127 22.96 14.17 7.45
CA GLY A 127 22.39 15.16 8.39
C GLY A 127 21.09 15.84 7.93
N LYS A 128 20.61 15.58 6.71
CA LYS A 128 19.37 16.19 6.19
C LYS A 128 18.11 15.40 6.54
N PHE A 129 18.25 14.16 6.98
CA PHE A 129 17.13 13.35 7.44
C PHE A 129 17.47 12.62 8.74
N LYS A 130 16.42 12.28 9.48
CA LYS A 130 16.49 11.57 10.75
C LYS A 130 16.54 10.04 10.53
N ARG A 131 15.77 9.53 9.60
CA ARG A 131 15.70 8.11 9.23
C ARG A 131 15.13 7.95 7.83
N ARG A 132 15.53 6.86 7.18
CA ARG A 132 14.97 6.37 5.92
C ARG A 132 14.19 5.09 6.16
N GLY A 133 13.22 4.83 5.32
CA GLY A 133 12.42 3.62 5.45
C GLY A 133 11.57 3.33 4.23
N CYS A 134 10.76 2.31 4.38
CA CYS A 134 9.77 1.93 3.39
C CYS A 134 8.45 1.55 4.06
N THR A 135 7.40 1.59 3.27
CA THR A 135 6.06 1.20 3.68
C THR A 135 5.53 0.12 2.75
N ILE A 136 5.04 -0.95 3.35
CA ILE A 136 4.34 -2.02 2.66
C ILE A 136 2.85 -1.78 2.84
N ALA A 137 2.12 -1.73 1.75
CA ALA A 137 0.68 -1.54 1.75
C ALA A 137 -0.01 -2.57 0.85
N ARG A 138 -1.27 -2.82 1.10
CA ARG A 138 -2.16 -3.54 0.17
C ARG A 138 -3.03 -2.53 -0.56
N TYR A 139 -3.25 -2.77 -1.84
CA TYR A 139 -4.22 -2.01 -2.60
C TYR A 139 -5.32 -2.90 -3.16
N LYS A 140 -6.50 -2.29 -3.35
CA LYS A 140 -7.59 -2.83 -4.14
C LYS A 140 -8.17 -1.70 -4.97
N PHE A 141 -8.08 -1.84 -6.29
CA PHE A 141 -8.52 -0.84 -7.24
C PHE A 141 -9.63 -1.41 -8.12
N ASN A 142 -10.66 -0.58 -8.33
CA ASN A 142 -11.80 -0.91 -9.17
C ASN A 142 -11.76 0.06 -10.37
N GLU A 143 -11.49 -0.47 -11.54
CA GLU A 143 -11.50 0.32 -12.76
C GLU A 143 -12.93 0.60 -13.20
N LYS A 144 -13.10 1.68 -13.95
CA LYS A 144 -14.41 2.09 -14.44
C LYS A 144 -14.94 1.09 -15.46
N LEU A 145 -16.01 0.39 -15.14
CA LEU A 145 -16.58 -0.72 -15.93
C LEU A 145 -16.95 -0.35 -17.38
N THR A 146 -17.12 0.95 -17.68
CA THR A 146 -17.41 1.42 -19.05
C THR A 146 -16.17 1.50 -19.93
N GLU A 147 -14.98 1.30 -19.39
CA GLU A 147 -13.72 1.35 -20.12
C GLU A 147 -13.32 -0.06 -20.56
N LYS A 148 -12.88 -0.20 -21.83
CA LYS A 148 -12.53 -1.51 -22.39
C LYS A 148 -11.38 -2.15 -21.63
N GLY A 149 -11.56 -3.42 -21.25
CA GLY A 149 -10.56 -4.17 -20.53
C GLY A 149 -10.45 -3.81 -19.04
N SER A 150 -11.40 -3.02 -18.52
CA SER A 150 -11.45 -2.69 -17.10
C SER A 150 -11.75 -3.90 -16.23
N GLY A 151 -11.30 -3.84 -14.99
CA GLY A 151 -11.49 -4.90 -14.01
C GLY A 151 -11.30 -4.45 -12.57
N ILE A 152 -11.22 -5.42 -11.69
CA ILE A 152 -10.84 -5.21 -10.28
C ILE A 152 -9.52 -5.92 -10.06
N PHE A 153 -8.55 -5.22 -9.52
CA PHE A 153 -7.27 -5.80 -9.20
C PHE A 153 -6.76 -5.37 -7.83
N SER A 154 -5.96 -6.23 -7.23
CA SER A 154 -5.40 -6.01 -5.90
C SER A 154 -4.00 -6.60 -5.82
N GLY A 155 -3.21 -6.06 -4.92
CA GLY A 155 -1.84 -6.50 -4.74
C GLY A 155 -1.18 -5.78 -3.58
N TYR A 156 0.15 -5.80 -3.63
CA TYR A 156 0.99 -5.11 -2.67
C TYR A 156 1.67 -3.92 -3.34
N LEU A 157 1.86 -2.86 -2.55
CA LEU A 157 2.56 -1.66 -2.91
C LEU A 157 3.73 -1.49 -1.94
N LEU A 158 4.90 -1.24 -2.46
CA LEU A 158 6.10 -0.88 -1.70
C LEU A 158 6.52 0.51 -2.16
N PHE A 159 6.72 1.42 -1.22
CA PHE A 159 7.25 2.75 -1.51
C PHE A 159 8.23 3.18 -0.43
N PHE A 160 9.19 4.01 -0.82
CA PHE A 160 10.29 4.45 0.01
C PHE A 160 10.10 5.90 0.46
N TRP A 161 10.63 6.21 1.63
CA TRP A 161 10.50 7.53 2.23
C TRP A 161 11.68 7.84 3.16
N PHE A 162 11.90 9.11 3.39
CA PHE A 162 12.74 9.58 4.49
C PHE A 162 11.98 10.56 5.38
N GLU A 163 12.34 10.57 6.66
CA GLU A 163 11.83 11.51 7.65
C GLU A 163 12.87 12.60 7.87
N THR A 164 12.50 13.82 7.55
CA THR A 164 13.33 15.00 7.77
C THR A 164 13.50 15.30 9.27
N ASN A 165 14.40 16.21 9.62
CA ASN A 165 14.66 16.58 11.02
C ASN A 165 13.45 17.24 11.70
N ASP A 166 12.58 17.90 10.94
CA ASP A 166 11.31 18.47 11.38
C ASP A 166 10.14 17.49 11.39
N ARG A 167 10.43 16.18 11.17
CA ARG A 167 9.48 15.05 11.15
C ARG A 167 8.51 15.04 9.97
N THR A 168 8.80 15.76 8.91
CA THR A 168 8.07 15.64 7.66
C THR A 168 8.52 14.36 6.93
N ILE A 169 7.58 13.63 6.36
CA ILE A 169 7.87 12.45 5.53
C ILE A 169 7.87 12.88 4.07
N LYS A 170 8.93 12.51 3.34
CA LYS A 170 9.10 12.81 1.91
C LYS A 170 9.40 11.55 1.12
N TYR A 171 9.08 11.58 -0.16
CA TYR A 171 9.48 10.52 -1.09
C TYR A 171 11.01 10.40 -1.11
N ASP A 172 11.48 9.16 -1.04
CA ASP A 172 12.90 8.85 -1.04
C ASP A 172 13.38 8.60 -2.46
N ASP A 173 14.00 9.62 -3.04
CA ASP A 173 14.67 9.61 -4.34
C ASP A 173 16.21 9.67 -4.22
N ILE A 174 16.74 9.44 -3.01
CA ILE A 174 18.15 9.63 -2.68
C ILE A 174 19.08 8.73 -3.49
N ASP A 175 18.64 7.50 -3.77
CA ASP A 175 19.39 6.51 -4.52
C ASP A 175 18.59 6.06 -5.77
N ASP A 176 17.79 6.94 -6.36
CA ASP A 176 17.02 6.60 -7.55
C ASP A 176 17.95 6.59 -8.77
N TYR A 177 18.47 5.39 -9.08
CA TYR A 177 19.31 5.11 -10.26
C TYR A 177 18.47 4.78 -11.49
N SER A 178 17.21 5.20 -11.54
CA SER A 178 16.23 4.71 -12.51
C SER A 178 16.60 4.89 -13.97
N ASP A 179 17.56 5.77 -14.29
CA ASP A 179 17.90 6.08 -15.67
C ASP A 179 19.18 5.38 -16.18
N SER A 180 19.98 4.74 -15.32
CA SER A 180 21.30 4.26 -15.72
C SER A 180 21.39 2.78 -16.10
N TYR A 181 20.40 1.96 -15.74
CA TYR A 181 20.48 0.50 -15.89
C TYR A 181 19.33 -0.15 -16.67
N CYS A 182 18.48 0.63 -17.31
CA CYS A 182 17.40 0.14 -18.18
C CYS A 182 17.66 0.40 -19.66
N ASN A 183 18.91 0.34 -20.12
CA ASN A 183 19.27 0.28 -21.55
C ASN A 183 19.71 -1.13 -21.93
#